data_4dc78cc9adb11f96c2aa189ecbe08449
#
_entry.id   4dc78cc9adb11f96c2aa189ecbe08449
#
_cell.length_a   1.000
_cell.length_b   1.000
_cell.length_c   1.000
_cell.angle_alpha   90.00
_cell.angle_beta   90.00
_cell.angle_gamma   90.00
#
_symmetry.space_group_name_H-M   'P 1'
#
loop_
_entity.id
_entity.type
_entity.pdbx_description
1 polymer ?
#
loop_
_entity_poly.entity_id
_entity_poly.type
_entity_poly.pdbx_seq_one_letter_code
_entity_poly.pdbx_strand_id
1 'polypeptide(L)'
;KNLGVTTLPAGLVTSSTGDDTGAWTGTTGTTTTTNGSDQLTIQYTNVTGNKMIDCEGGDVANGDRVVERYFLRQPRTNPTGNAGLVLACDAGRMNSSNVITTPFNGDGNELILNVEQFKIMLGVQKTDGTMSYITPHQYKEPTNTLHNAPIIAVKVGMIVRSDKPLVGDVTPITELTLMGGVNRFAATPKYVRKSYE
;
A
#
# COMPACT_ATOMS: atom_id res chain seq x y z
N LYS A 1 -11.56 1.59 -12.75
CA LYS A 1 -12.57 0.63 -13.23
C LYS A 1 -12.53 -0.58 -12.30
N ASN A 2 -13.59 -0.82 -11.55
CA ASN A 2 -13.73 -2.09 -10.85
C ASN A 2 -13.78 -3.17 -11.91
N LEU A 3 -12.73 -3.95 -12.05
CA LEU A 3 -12.63 -5.04 -13.01
C LEU A 3 -13.61 -6.16 -12.61
N GLY A 4 -14.91 -5.95 -12.81
CA GLY A 4 -15.95 -6.93 -12.60
C GLY A 4 -16.41 -7.16 -11.16
N VAL A 5 -15.91 -6.40 -10.18
CA VAL A 5 -16.38 -6.46 -8.79
C VAL A 5 -17.44 -5.40 -8.59
N THR A 6 -18.62 -5.80 -8.20
CA THR A 6 -19.77 -4.88 -8.06
C THR A 6 -19.56 -3.83 -6.97
N THR A 7 -18.85 -4.13 -5.91
CA THR A 7 -18.38 -3.15 -4.91
C THR A 7 -17.40 -3.83 -3.95
N LEU A 8 -16.14 -3.39 -3.91
CA LEU A 8 -15.31 -3.61 -2.73
C LEU A 8 -15.81 -2.69 -1.61
N PRO A 9 -15.82 -3.15 -0.35
CA PRO A 9 -16.16 -2.30 0.76
C PRO A 9 -15.32 -1.04 0.77
N ALA A 10 -15.95 0.11 1.09
CA ALA A 10 -15.24 1.35 1.28
C ALA A 10 -14.10 1.14 2.29
N GLY A 11 -12.92 1.66 1.99
CA GLY A 11 -11.76 1.46 2.84
C GLY A 11 -10.88 0.25 2.49
N LEU A 12 -11.32 -0.66 1.63
CA LEU A 12 -10.52 -1.79 1.15
C LEU A 12 -10.01 -1.62 -0.28
N VAL A 13 -10.26 -0.49 -0.91
CA VAL A 13 -9.80 -0.16 -2.26
C VAL A 13 -8.45 0.53 -2.24
N THR A 14 -7.76 0.51 -3.36
CA THR A 14 -6.55 1.32 -3.57
C THR A 14 -6.85 2.79 -3.29
N SER A 15 -6.06 3.40 -2.43
CA SER A 15 -6.23 4.80 -2.02
C SER A 15 -4.88 5.45 -1.70
N SER A 16 -4.80 6.78 -1.81
CA SER A 16 -3.64 7.57 -1.43
C SER A 16 -4.03 8.69 -0.48
N THR A 17 -3.09 9.10 0.35
CA THR A 17 -3.26 10.27 1.21
C THR A 17 -3.29 11.55 0.39
N GLY A 18 -4.22 12.40 0.69
CA GLY A 18 -4.55 13.59 -0.09
C GLY A 18 -5.88 13.44 -0.82
N ASP A 19 -6.38 12.21 -0.92
CA ASP A 19 -7.68 11.94 -1.50
C ASP A 19 -8.81 12.36 -0.61
N ASP A 20 -8.64 12.11 0.64
CA ASP A 20 -9.58 12.42 1.67
C ASP A 20 -8.88 12.36 3.02
N THR A 21 -9.45 13.04 3.97
CA THR A 21 -9.03 13.05 5.36
C THR A 21 -9.11 11.67 6.03
N GLY A 22 -9.42 10.62 5.29
CA GLY A 22 -9.57 9.25 5.78
C GLY A 22 -8.92 8.20 4.89
N ALA A 23 -8.07 8.60 3.96
CA ALA A 23 -7.47 7.69 2.97
C ALA A 23 -6.56 6.62 3.54
N TRP A 24 -6.38 6.63 4.83
CA TRP A 24 -5.71 5.60 5.54
C TRP A 24 -6.72 4.60 6.08
N THR A 25 -6.75 3.45 5.52
CA THR A 25 -7.79 2.45 5.74
C THR A 25 -7.26 1.13 6.27
N GLY A 26 -6.14 1.16 6.96
CA GLY A 26 -5.76 0.05 7.82
C GLY A 26 -6.66 0.02 9.04
N THR A 27 -7.06 -1.15 9.50
CA THR A 27 -7.94 -1.33 10.67
C THR A 27 -7.39 -0.71 11.96
N THR A 28 -6.09 -0.36 11.99
CA THR A 28 -5.42 0.22 13.16
C THR A 28 -4.50 1.38 12.80
N GLY A 29 -4.76 2.06 11.70
CA GLY A 29 -3.82 2.97 11.11
C GLY A 29 -3.48 4.23 11.88
N THR A 30 -2.26 4.29 12.27
CA THR A 30 -1.58 5.53 12.61
C THR A 30 -0.39 5.70 11.69
N THR A 31 -0.26 6.86 11.07
CA THR A 31 0.97 7.20 10.40
C THR A 31 1.90 7.90 11.38
N THR A 32 3.17 7.58 11.34
CA THR A 32 4.19 8.27 12.13
C THR A 32 4.72 9.51 11.42
N THR A 33 4.24 9.78 10.21
CA THR A 33 4.65 10.89 9.35
C THR A 33 3.54 11.91 9.19
N THR A 34 3.89 13.14 8.87
CA THR A 34 2.93 14.20 8.52
C THR A 34 2.18 13.91 7.21
N ASN A 35 2.74 13.04 6.39
CA ASN A 35 2.14 12.58 5.14
C ASN A 35 1.66 11.15 5.34
N GLY A 36 0.38 10.91 5.26
CA GLY A 36 -0.17 9.56 5.39
C GLY A 36 0.38 8.58 4.36
N SER A 37 0.26 7.29 4.64
CA SER A 37 0.64 6.21 3.73
C SER A 37 -0.51 5.80 2.83
N ASP A 38 -0.18 5.25 1.67
CA ASP A 38 -1.16 4.74 0.72
C ASP A 38 -1.55 3.30 1.06
N GLN A 39 -2.60 2.82 0.42
CA GLN A 39 -3.04 1.43 0.41
C GLN A 39 -3.15 0.97 -1.04
N LEU A 40 -2.66 -0.23 -1.31
CA LEU A 40 -2.79 -0.90 -2.60
C LEU A 40 -3.67 -2.13 -2.45
N THR A 41 -4.70 -2.23 -3.26
CA THR A 41 -5.51 -3.45 -3.38
C THR A 41 -5.44 -3.94 -4.82
N ILE A 42 -4.98 -5.16 -5.00
CA ILE A 42 -4.90 -5.83 -6.30
C ILE A 42 -5.83 -7.03 -6.34
N GLN A 43 -6.28 -7.37 -7.53
CA GLN A 43 -7.08 -8.56 -7.79
C GLN A 43 -6.50 -9.31 -8.98
N TYR A 44 -6.40 -10.62 -8.87
CA TYR A 44 -5.97 -11.47 -9.96
C TYR A 44 -6.68 -12.83 -9.93
N THR A 45 -6.56 -13.57 -11.03
CA THR A 45 -7.01 -14.95 -11.12
C THR A 45 -5.80 -15.82 -11.42
N ASN A 46 -5.60 -16.90 -10.68
CA ASN A 46 -4.56 -17.85 -11.01
C ASN A 46 -4.96 -18.63 -12.28
N VAL A 47 -4.29 -18.35 -13.37
CA VAL A 47 -4.47 -19.03 -14.68
C VAL A 47 -3.21 -19.77 -15.12
N THR A 48 -2.28 -20.03 -14.21
CA THR A 48 -0.98 -20.64 -14.53
C THR A 48 -1.03 -22.14 -14.75
N GLY A 49 -2.16 -22.77 -14.44
CA GLY A 49 -2.28 -24.25 -14.41
C GLY A 49 -1.63 -24.90 -13.18
N ASN A 50 -0.87 -24.14 -12.40
CA ASN A 50 -0.18 -24.59 -11.20
C ASN A 50 -0.75 -23.91 -9.95
N LYS A 51 -0.46 -24.51 -8.80
CA LYS A 51 -0.71 -23.89 -7.50
C LYS A 51 0.22 -22.71 -7.30
N MET A 52 -0.32 -21.60 -6.81
CA MET A 52 0.42 -20.43 -6.37
C MET A 52 0.26 -20.24 -4.87
N ILE A 53 0.98 -19.26 -4.32
CA ILE A 53 0.87 -18.85 -2.92
C ILE A 53 0.51 -17.37 -2.92
N ASP A 54 -0.46 -16.99 -2.10
CA ASP A 54 -0.80 -15.58 -1.88
C ASP A 54 0.17 -14.91 -0.91
N CYS A 55 -0.01 -13.63 -0.68
CA CYS A 55 0.87 -12.83 0.16
C CYS A 55 0.86 -13.22 1.66
N GLU A 56 -0.09 -14.01 2.11
CA GLU A 56 -0.14 -14.55 3.48
C GLU A 56 0.40 -15.98 3.58
N GLY A 57 0.84 -16.57 2.46
CA GLY A 57 1.30 -17.95 2.36
C GLY A 57 0.18 -18.96 2.14
N GLY A 58 -1.03 -18.51 1.88
CA GLY A 58 -2.18 -19.36 1.58
C GLY A 58 -2.14 -19.91 0.15
N ASP A 59 -2.63 -21.14 0.00
CA ASP A 59 -2.70 -21.79 -1.30
C ASP A 59 -3.71 -21.13 -2.23
N VAL A 60 -3.32 -20.95 -3.48
CA VAL A 60 -4.14 -20.42 -4.57
C VAL A 60 -4.22 -21.46 -5.68
N ALA A 61 -5.35 -22.17 -5.78
CA ALA A 61 -5.56 -23.15 -6.83
C ALA A 61 -5.74 -22.47 -8.21
N ASN A 62 -5.54 -23.26 -9.28
CA ASN A 62 -5.83 -22.75 -10.63
C ASN A 62 -7.32 -22.40 -10.76
N GLY A 63 -7.61 -21.21 -11.26
CA GLY A 63 -8.95 -20.66 -11.37
C GLY A 63 -9.40 -19.84 -10.17
N ASP A 64 -8.69 -19.87 -9.03
CA ASP A 64 -9.01 -19.05 -7.88
C ASP A 64 -8.85 -17.58 -8.17
N ARG A 65 -9.79 -16.79 -7.68
CA ARG A 65 -9.75 -15.33 -7.70
C ARG A 65 -9.29 -14.82 -6.34
N VAL A 66 -8.19 -14.07 -6.36
CA VAL A 66 -7.53 -13.56 -5.17
C VAL A 66 -7.64 -12.04 -5.13
N VAL A 67 -7.84 -11.50 -3.95
CA VAL A 67 -7.69 -10.08 -3.64
C VAL A 67 -6.63 -9.94 -2.58
N GLU A 68 -5.65 -9.08 -2.79
CA GLU A 68 -4.59 -8.79 -1.82
C GLU A 68 -4.55 -7.31 -1.53
N ARG A 69 -4.49 -6.96 -0.26
CA ARG A 69 -4.45 -5.60 0.25
C ARG A 69 -3.14 -5.36 0.99
N TYR A 70 -2.35 -4.38 0.53
CA TYR A 70 -1.08 -3.95 1.09
C TYR A 70 -1.24 -2.61 1.78
N PHE A 71 -0.86 -2.52 3.07
CA PHE A 71 -1.08 -1.32 3.89
C PHE A 71 -0.13 -1.27 5.09
N LEU A 72 0.03 -0.09 5.68
CA LEU A 72 0.78 0.04 6.92
C LEU A 72 -0.13 -0.13 8.13
N ARG A 73 0.40 -0.79 9.17
CA ARG A 73 -0.24 -0.92 10.47
C ARG A 73 0.79 -1.00 11.61
N GLN A 74 0.32 -0.97 12.84
CA GLN A 74 1.16 -1.30 13.99
C GLN A 74 1.58 -2.78 13.97
N PRO A 75 2.79 -3.12 14.40
CA PRO A 75 3.21 -4.52 14.52
C PRO A 75 2.35 -5.25 15.57
N ARG A 76 2.11 -6.54 15.36
CA ARG A 76 1.39 -7.36 16.33
C ARG A 76 2.19 -7.54 17.64
N THR A 77 3.51 -7.65 17.52
CA THR A 77 4.42 -7.71 18.64
C THR A 77 4.92 -6.30 18.94
N ASN A 78 4.75 -5.85 20.18
CA ASN A 78 5.12 -4.50 20.64
C ASN A 78 4.35 -3.36 19.95
N PRO A 79 3.01 -3.33 20.04
CA PRO A 79 2.17 -2.33 19.41
C PRO A 79 2.27 -0.93 20.04
N THR A 80 3.02 -0.80 21.13
CA THR A 80 3.18 0.45 21.89
C THR A 80 4.65 0.87 21.91
N GLY A 81 4.88 2.18 21.95
CA GLY A 81 6.22 2.76 22.04
C GLY A 81 6.80 3.17 20.70
N ASN A 82 8.10 3.13 20.57
CA ASN A 82 8.83 3.56 19.36
C ASN A 82 8.92 2.49 18.25
N ALA A 83 8.03 1.50 18.27
CA ALA A 83 7.96 0.52 17.18
C ALA A 83 7.60 1.23 15.87
N GLY A 84 8.34 0.93 14.81
CA GLY A 84 7.97 1.35 13.45
C GLY A 84 6.68 0.66 13.01
N LEU A 85 6.01 1.21 12.01
CA LEU A 85 4.92 0.50 11.37
C LEU A 85 5.45 -0.70 10.60
N VAL A 86 4.56 -1.58 10.20
CA VAL A 86 4.86 -2.71 9.32
C VAL A 86 4.06 -2.57 8.02
N LEU A 87 4.67 -2.91 6.90
CA LEU A 87 3.93 -3.20 5.69
C LEU A 87 3.31 -4.58 5.86
N ALA A 88 2.00 -4.64 5.87
CA ALA A 88 1.22 -5.86 5.97
C ALA A 88 0.50 -6.16 4.67
N CYS A 89 0.20 -7.42 4.44
CA CYS A 89 -0.69 -7.86 3.39
C CYS A 89 -1.79 -8.77 3.94
N ASP A 90 -3.00 -8.54 3.50
CA ASP A 90 -4.18 -9.35 3.84
C ASP A 90 -4.82 -9.88 2.55
N ALA A 91 -4.92 -11.20 2.44
CA ALA A 91 -5.37 -11.89 1.25
C ALA A 91 -6.76 -12.49 1.42
N GLY A 92 -7.62 -12.26 0.44
CA GLY A 92 -8.95 -12.84 0.37
C GLY A 92 -9.22 -13.61 -0.90
N ARG A 93 -10.39 -14.21 -0.94
CA ARG A 93 -10.87 -14.98 -2.10
C ARG A 93 -12.22 -14.45 -2.56
N MET A 94 -12.45 -14.61 -3.86
CA MET A 94 -13.72 -14.25 -4.49
C MET A 94 -14.19 -15.42 -5.36
N ASN A 95 -15.50 -15.64 -5.41
CA ASN A 95 -16.07 -16.61 -6.32
C ASN A 95 -16.26 -16.05 -7.75
N SER A 96 -16.72 -16.85 -8.67
CA SER A 96 -16.99 -16.48 -10.06
C SER A 96 -18.06 -15.38 -10.21
N SER A 97 -18.91 -15.20 -9.22
CA SER A 97 -19.92 -14.14 -9.17
C SER A 97 -19.41 -12.84 -8.52
N ASN A 98 -18.11 -12.73 -8.27
CA ASN A 98 -17.43 -11.60 -7.63
C ASN A 98 -17.86 -11.34 -6.17
N VAL A 99 -18.35 -12.38 -5.50
CA VAL A 99 -18.66 -12.32 -4.06
C VAL A 99 -17.41 -12.71 -3.26
N ILE A 100 -17.08 -11.92 -2.25
CA ILE A 100 -15.99 -12.22 -1.33
C ILE A 100 -16.36 -13.46 -0.52
N THR A 101 -15.55 -14.51 -0.62
CA THR A 101 -15.72 -15.77 0.11
C THR A 101 -14.74 -15.89 1.28
N THR A 102 -13.57 -15.29 1.16
CA THR A 102 -12.62 -15.10 2.26
C THR A 102 -12.36 -13.60 2.41
N PRO A 103 -12.63 -13.02 3.58
CA PRO A 103 -12.40 -11.60 3.83
C PRO A 103 -10.91 -11.22 3.70
N PHE A 104 -10.64 -9.95 3.37
CA PHE A 104 -9.31 -9.33 3.36
C PHE A 104 -9.32 -7.97 4.09
N ASN A 105 -10.13 -7.88 5.13
CA ASN A 105 -10.29 -6.69 5.98
C ASN A 105 -9.67 -6.87 7.38
N GLY A 106 -8.86 -7.90 7.53
CA GLY A 106 -8.11 -8.19 8.75
C GLY A 106 -6.79 -7.44 8.85
N ASP A 107 -5.99 -7.85 9.82
CA ASP A 107 -4.66 -7.29 10.06
C ASP A 107 -3.59 -7.81 9.08
N GLY A 108 -3.86 -8.89 8.38
CA GLY A 108 -2.93 -9.51 7.45
C GLY A 108 -1.61 -9.97 8.07
N ASN A 109 -0.70 -10.49 7.26
CA ASN A 109 0.63 -10.89 7.66
C ASN A 109 1.65 -9.75 7.48
N GLU A 110 2.63 -9.68 8.39
CA GLU A 110 3.70 -8.69 8.35
C GLU A 110 4.73 -9.09 7.29
N LEU A 111 4.95 -8.23 6.30
CA LEU A 111 5.90 -8.46 5.21
C LEU A 111 7.23 -7.76 5.46
N ILE A 112 7.18 -6.48 5.82
CA ILE A 112 8.37 -5.64 6.03
C ILE A 112 8.18 -4.85 7.32
N LEU A 113 9.17 -4.95 8.20
CA LEU A 113 9.18 -4.22 9.48
C LEU A 113 9.76 -2.81 9.32
N ASN A 114 9.43 -1.94 10.26
CA ASN A 114 9.98 -0.60 10.39
C ASN A 114 9.78 0.29 9.16
N VAL A 115 8.65 0.15 8.49
CA VAL A 115 8.23 1.02 7.38
C VAL A 115 7.56 2.26 7.95
N GLU A 116 8.07 3.44 7.61
CA GLU A 116 7.48 4.72 8.04
C GLU A 116 6.58 5.33 6.97
N GLN A 117 6.78 4.98 5.71
CA GLN A 117 6.00 5.48 4.59
C GLN A 117 5.87 4.42 3.50
N PHE A 118 4.66 4.29 2.96
CA PHE A 118 4.35 3.46 1.80
C PHE A 118 3.57 4.29 0.80
N LYS A 119 4.07 4.38 -0.43
CA LYS A 119 3.48 5.20 -1.49
C LYS A 119 3.35 4.39 -2.77
N ILE A 120 2.30 4.69 -3.53
CA ILE A 120 2.06 4.09 -4.84
C ILE A 120 1.78 5.18 -5.88
N MET A 121 2.18 4.90 -7.11
CA MET A 121 1.76 5.63 -8.29
C MET A 121 1.23 4.64 -9.34
N LEU A 122 0.17 5.03 -10.00
CA LEU A 122 -0.45 4.27 -11.07
C LEU A 122 0.15 4.71 -12.40
N GLY A 123 0.75 3.77 -13.13
CA GLY A 123 1.18 3.99 -14.50
C GLY A 123 -0.01 3.82 -15.43
N VAL A 124 -0.49 4.92 -15.98
CA VAL A 124 -1.66 4.95 -16.87
C VAL A 124 -1.23 5.19 -18.30
N GLN A 125 -1.87 4.46 -19.23
CA GLN A 125 -1.65 4.63 -20.66
C GLN A 125 -2.50 5.77 -21.20
N LYS A 126 -1.87 6.75 -21.85
CA LYS A 126 -2.54 7.84 -22.54
C LYS A 126 -3.07 7.38 -23.91
N THR A 127 -3.93 8.20 -24.48
CA THR A 127 -4.50 7.95 -25.83
C THR A 127 -3.45 7.98 -26.95
N ASP A 128 -2.35 8.69 -26.74
CA ASP A 128 -1.21 8.72 -27.66
C ASP A 128 -0.25 7.51 -27.51
N GLY A 129 -0.58 6.56 -26.62
CA GLY A 129 0.22 5.38 -26.33
C GLY A 129 1.34 5.59 -25.33
N THR A 130 1.61 6.82 -24.89
CA THR A 130 2.61 7.11 -23.87
C THR A 130 2.07 6.78 -22.46
N MET A 131 2.98 6.62 -21.49
CA MET A 131 2.64 6.33 -20.10
C MET A 131 2.90 7.56 -19.21
N SER A 132 2.02 7.76 -18.24
CA SER A 132 2.23 8.73 -17.15
C SER A 132 2.00 8.08 -15.80
N TYR A 133 2.79 8.47 -14.81
CA TYR A 133 2.55 8.09 -13.42
C TYR A 133 1.73 9.16 -12.70
N ILE A 134 0.62 8.74 -12.08
CA ILE A 134 -0.26 9.61 -11.30
C ILE A 134 -0.61 8.94 -9.97
N THR A 135 -0.99 9.73 -8.98
CA THR A 135 -1.46 9.18 -7.69
C THR A 135 -2.85 8.55 -7.85
N PRO A 136 -3.24 7.61 -6.97
CA PRO A 136 -4.60 7.11 -6.92
C PRO A 136 -5.65 8.21 -6.77
N HIS A 137 -5.33 9.28 -6.03
CA HIS A 137 -6.17 10.47 -5.93
C HIS A 137 -6.42 11.09 -7.30
N GLN A 138 -5.36 11.50 -7.97
CA GLN A 138 -5.47 12.09 -9.32
C GLN A 138 -6.24 11.18 -10.29
N TYR A 139 -6.08 9.86 -10.16
CA TYR A 139 -6.81 8.90 -11.00
C TYR A 139 -8.31 8.88 -10.72
N LYS A 140 -8.73 9.11 -9.47
CA LYS A 140 -10.15 9.15 -9.09
C LYS A 140 -10.85 10.46 -9.48
N GLU A 141 -10.09 11.56 -9.60
CA GLU A 141 -10.63 12.87 -9.91
C GLU A 141 -11.32 12.89 -11.28
N PRO A 142 -12.64 13.09 -11.37
CA PRO A 142 -13.37 13.07 -12.65
C PRO A 142 -12.91 14.13 -13.65
N THR A 143 -12.32 15.23 -13.16
CA THR A 143 -11.77 16.32 -13.97
C THR A 143 -10.40 16.01 -14.55
N ASN A 144 -9.73 14.96 -14.07
CA ASN A 144 -8.44 14.55 -14.61
C ASN A 144 -8.63 13.87 -15.97
N THR A 145 -7.90 14.30 -16.97
CA THR A 145 -7.96 13.72 -18.33
C THR A 145 -7.54 12.25 -18.38
N LEU A 146 -6.82 11.76 -17.36
CA LEU A 146 -6.39 10.38 -17.22
C LEU A 146 -7.36 9.54 -16.36
N HIS A 147 -8.44 10.13 -15.89
CA HIS A 147 -9.51 9.41 -15.21
C HIS A 147 -10.05 8.29 -16.12
N ASN A 148 -10.10 7.08 -15.59
CA ASN A 148 -10.48 5.86 -16.34
C ASN A 148 -9.50 5.40 -17.45
N ALA A 149 -8.33 6.02 -17.61
CA ALA A 149 -7.31 5.49 -18.50
C ALA A 149 -6.84 4.08 -18.03
N PRO A 150 -6.44 3.19 -18.95
CA PRO A 150 -5.95 1.86 -18.55
C PRO A 150 -4.74 1.98 -17.62
N ILE A 151 -4.81 1.31 -16.47
CA ILE A 151 -3.65 1.15 -15.58
C ILE A 151 -2.84 -0.03 -16.10
N ILE A 152 -1.59 0.22 -16.46
CA ILE A 152 -0.67 -0.77 -17.04
C ILE A 152 0.55 -1.04 -16.17
N ALA A 153 0.77 -0.23 -15.13
CA ALA A 153 1.87 -0.41 -14.20
C ALA A 153 1.51 0.15 -12.82
N VAL A 154 2.20 -0.33 -11.80
CA VAL A 154 2.17 0.25 -10.46
C VAL A 154 3.61 0.48 -10.02
N LYS A 155 3.95 1.70 -9.62
CA LYS A 155 5.21 2.03 -8.97
C LYS A 155 4.98 2.05 -7.46
N VAL A 156 5.83 1.34 -6.72
CA VAL A 156 5.77 1.24 -5.26
C VAL A 156 7.01 1.87 -4.68
N GLY A 157 6.84 2.69 -3.66
CA GLY A 157 7.94 3.30 -2.92
C GLY A 157 7.72 3.20 -1.42
N MET A 158 8.82 3.12 -0.67
CA MET A 158 8.76 3.05 0.78
C MET A 158 9.94 3.75 1.45
N ILE A 159 9.72 4.24 2.67
CA ILE A 159 10.76 4.69 3.58
C ILE A 159 10.82 3.70 4.74
N VAL A 160 12.00 3.15 4.96
CA VAL A 160 12.27 2.21 6.04
C VAL A 160 13.26 2.84 7.02
N ARG A 161 13.14 2.51 8.31
CA ARG A 161 14.06 2.96 9.34
C ARG A 161 14.79 1.79 10.01
N SER A 162 15.86 2.10 10.74
CA SER A 162 16.51 1.12 11.62
C SER A 162 15.56 0.69 12.75
N ASP A 163 15.73 -0.54 13.22
CA ASP A 163 14.97 -1.08 14.34
C ASP A 163 15.22 -0.29 15.65
N LYS A 164 16.48 0.07 15.88
CA LYS A 164 16.90 0.81 17.07
C LYS A 164 17.32 2.23 16.72
N PRO A 165 17.07 3.19 17.64
CA PRO A 165 17.62 4.52 17.50
C PRO A 165 19.14 4.49 17.52
N LEU A 166 19.74 5.45 16.83
CA LEU A 166 21.18 5.71 16.90
C LEU A 166 21.53 6.32 18.26
N VAL A 167 22.65 5.88 18.82
CA VAL A 167 23.23 6.40 20.06
C VAL A 167 24.41 7.29 19.69
N GLY A 168 24.59 8.39 20.40
CA GLY A 168 25.70 9.32 20.22
C GLY A 168 25.35 10.57 19.41
N ASP A 169 26.39 11.32 19.08
CA ASP A 169 26.24 12.61 18.38
C ASP A 169 26.17 12.42 16.85
N VAL A 170 25.01 11.95 16.41
CA VAL A 170 24.72 11.72 14.99
C VAL A 170 23.62 12.68 14.55
N THR A 171 23.82 13.33 13.41
CA THR A 171 22.79 14.18 12.81
C THR A 171 21.63 13.31 12.32
N PRO A 172 20.39 13.53 12.81
CA PRO A 172 19.26 12.75 12.36
C PRO A 172 18.85 13.11 10.92
N ILE A 173 18.40 12.11 10.17
CA ILE A 173 17.71 12.35 8.89
C ILE A 173 16.27 12.75 9.22
N THR A 174 15.95 14.02 9.00
CA THR A 174 14.61 14.58 9.27
C THR A 174 13.77 14.78 8.02
N GLU A 175 14.37 14.57 6.84
CA GLU A 175 13.69 14.75 5.56
C GLU A 175 14.20 13.73 4.54
N LEU A 176 13.29 13.08 3.82
CA LEU A 176 13.58 12.20 2.67
C LEU A 176 12.54 12.42 1.58
N THR A 177 13.00 12.39 0.33
CA THR A 177 12.11 12.39 -0.82
C THR A 177 11.71 10.98 -1.18
N LEU A 178 10.42 10.78 -1.48
CA LEU A 178 9.86 9.54 -1.98
C LEU A 178 8.85 9.87 -3.09
N MET A 179 9.06 9.37 -4.28
CA MET A 179 8.19 9.60 -5.46
C MET A 179 7.89 11.09 -5.72
N GLY A 180 8.89 11.95 -5.53
CA GLY A 180 8.76 13.39 -5.70
C GLY A 180 8.11 14.13 -4.51
N GLY A 181 7.60 13.42 -3.53
CA GLY A 181 7.04 13.98 -2.30
C GLY A 181 8.08 14.03 -1.18
N VAL A 182 8.12 15.16 -0.45
CA VAL A 182 9.01 15.35 0.70
C VAL A 182 8.32 14.80 1.95
N ASN A 183 9.00 13.90 2.65
CA ASN A 183 8.54 13.31 3.90
C ASN A 183 9.42 13.85 5.05
N ARG A 184 8.78 14.37 6.11
CA ARG A 184 9.43 14.93 7.27
C ARG A 184 9.24 14.05 8.49
N PHE A 185 10.30 13.93 9.29
CA PHE A 185 10.36 13.07 10.46
C PHE A 185 10.81 13.86 11.68
N ALA A 186 10.40 13.39 12.87
CA ALA A 186 10.91 13.92 14.11
C ALA A 186 12.43 13.72 14.22
N ALA A 187 13.12 14.72 14.77
CA ALA A 187 14.56 14.65 14.99
C ALA A 187 14.95 13.67 16.09
N THR A 188 14.02 13.34 17.00
CA THR A 188 14.21 12.42 18.13
C THR A 188 13.02 11.49 18.24
N PRO A 189 13.26 10.18 18.49
CA PRO A 189 14.57 9.51 18.50
C PRO A 189 15.22 9.47 17.11
N LYS A 190 16.56 9.43 17.08
CA LYS A 190 17.35 9.44 15.83
C LYS A 190 17.37 8.06 15.21
N TYR A 191 16.86 7.93 13.98
CA TYR A 191 16.91 6.67 13.22
C TYR A 191 17.68 6.83 11.92
N VAL A 192 18.34 5.77 11.47
CA VAL A 192 18.75 5.65 10.07
C VAL A 192 17.50 5.43 9.22
N ARG A 193 17.36 6.19 8.15
CA ARG A 193 16.25 6.08 7.21
C ARG A 193 16.74 5.95 5.78
N LYS A 194 16.04 5.18 4.98
CA LYS A 194 16.33 5.03 3.56
C LYS A 194 15.04 4.93 2.76
N SER A 195 14.99 5.59 1.61
CA SER A 195 13.92 5.47 0.62
C SER A 195 14.27 4.42 -0.44
N TYR A 196 13.25 3.73 -0.92
CA TYR A 196 13.30 2.76 -2.01
C TYR A 196 12.15 3.04 -2.98
N GLU A 197 12.44 3.01 -4.29
CA GLU A 197 11.48 3.21 -5.38
C GLU A 197 11.66 2.19 -6.49
#